data_e82588ed81e9101b814c4646dcd56d5f
#
_entry.id   e82588ed81e9101b814c4646dcd56d5f
#
_cell.length_a   1.000
_cell.length_b   1.000
_cell.length_c   1.000
_cell.angle_alpha   90.00
_cell.angle_beta   90.00
_cell.angle_gamma   90.00
#
_symmetry.space_group_name_H-M   'P 1'
#
loop_
_entity.id
_entity.type
_entity.pdbx_description
1 polymer ?
#
loop_
_entity_poly.entity_id
_entity_poly.type
_entity_poly.pdbx_seq_one_letter_code
_entity_poly.pdbx_strand_id
1 'polypeptide(L)'
;MKILVVYDSKTGHTEKMAKAVAKGAKTAGAQVSLKRAENLKLQELQDADGVIMGSPTYFGQMSAKLKHIIDDSIQLHTRLTGKVGAAFTNSAGTASGAETTLLSIVQAMLIHGMIVQGNAETQHYGVAAQGEPKPRDLKACEELGARVANLVNQLRK
;
A
#
# COMPACT_ATOMS: atom_id res chain seq x y z
N MET A 1 -2.08 13.90 -10.89
CA MET A 1 -2.33 12.63 -10.20
C MET A 1 -1.35 12.52 -9.05
N LYS A 2 -1.88 12.39 -7.83
CA LYS A 2 -1.11 12.28 -6.59
C LYS A 2 -1.25 10.88 -6.03
N ILE A 3 -0.14 10.18 -5.80
CA ILE A 3 -0.12 8.87 -5.14
C ILE A 3 0.59 9.01 -3.80
N LEU A 4 -0.07 8.55 -2.75
CA LEU A 4 0.50 8.44 -1.41
C LEU A 4 0.95 7.00 -1.18
N VAL A 5 2.21 6.81 -0.82
CA VAL A 5 2.74 5.54 -0.32
C VAL A 5 3.04 5.73 1.17
N VAL A 6 2.28 5.04 2.01
CA VAL A 6 2.46 5.07 3.47
C VAL A 6 2.89 3.70 3.97
N TYR A 7 3.86 3.65 4.89
CA TYR A 7 4.41 2.38 5.36
C TYR A 7 4.89 2.44 6.81
N ASP A 8 4.88 1.30 7.47
CA ASP A 8 5.68 1.05 8.67
C ASP A 8 6.84 0.10 8.35
N SER A 9 7.96 0.27 9.03
CA SER A 9 9.12 -0.60 8.85
C SER A 9 10.02 -0.54 10.07
N LYS A 10 10.32 -1.70 10.67
CA LYS A 10 11.23 -1.82 11.82
C LYS A 10 12.67 -2.14 11.37
N THR A 11 12.83 -3.08 10.44
CA THR A 11 14.15 -3.58 9.99
C THR A 11 14.61 -2.99 8.65
N GLY A 12 13.79 -2.16 8.01
CA GLY A 12 14.08 -1.56 6.70
C GLY A 12 13.56 -2.35 5.49
N HIS A 13 13.08 -3.58 5.66
CA HIS A 13 12.63 -4.40 4.52
C HIS A 13 11.39 -3.81 3.86
N THR A 14 10.35 -3.50 4.65
CA THR A 14 9.13 -2.84 4.13
C THR A 14 9.45 -1.46 3.56
N GLU A 15 10.43 -0.74 4.12
CA GLU A 15 10.88 0.55 3.57
C GLU A 15 11.51 0.40 2.18
N LYS A 16 12.33 -0.63 1.95
CA LYS A 16 12.88 -0.91 0.62
C LYS A 16 11.78 -1.18 -0.40
N MET A 17 10.76 -1.96 -0.02
CA MET A 17 9.58 -2.19 -0.84
C MET A 17 8.82 -0.88 -1.12
N ALA A 18 8.59 -0.05 -0.10
CA ALA A 18 7.90 1.23 -0.26
C ALA A 18 8.60 2.18 -1.24
N LYS A 19 9.94 2.22 -1.20
CA LYS A 19 10.74 3.00 -2.16
C LYS A 19 10.59 2.47 -3.60
N ALA A 20 10.52 1.16 -3.79
CA ALA A 20 10.28 0.55 -5.09
C ALA A 20 8.87 0.83 -5.61
N VAL A 21 7.83 0.72 -4.76
CA VAL A 21 6.46 1.11 -5.09
C VAL A 21 6.40 2.58 -5.54
N ALA A 22 7.02 3.47 -4.77
CA ALA A 22 7.08 4.89 -5.09
C ALA A 22 7.79 5.16 -6.42
N LYS A 23 8.87 4.43 -6.73
CA LYS A 23 9.58 4.50 -8.01
C LYS A 23 8.67 4.11 -9.17
N GLY A 24 7.96 2.98 -9.06
CA GLY A 24 7.04 2.52 -10.09
C GLY A 24 5.91 3.51 -10.38
N ALA A 25 5.29 4.07 -9.34
CA ALA A 25 4.27 5.10 -9.50
C ALA A 25 4.81 6.38 -10.17
N LYS A 26 6.03 6.82 -9.81
CA LYS A 26 6.70 7.97 -10.46
C LYS A 26 6.97 7.70 -11.93
N THR A 27 7.48 6.52 -12.27
CA THR A 27 7.74 6.12 -13.67
C THR A 27 6.45 6.13 -14.50
N ALA A 28 5.31 5.83 -13.90
CA ALA A 28 3.99 5.93 -14.52
C ALA A 28 3.40 7.36 -14.52
N GLY A 29 4.18 8.39 -14.20
CA GLY A 29 3.80 9.81 -14.30
C GLY A 29 3.10 10.39 -13.06
N ALA A 30 3.11 9.71 -11.91
CA ALA A 30 2.51 10.22 -10.68
C ALA A 30 3.45 11.17 -9.92
N GLN A 31 2.86 12.19 -9.29
CA GLN A 31 3.48 12.88 -8.17
C GLN A 31 3.33 12.00 -6.93
N VAL A 32 4.42 11.57 -6.33
CA VAL A 32 4.42 10.60 -5.24
C VAL A 32 4.87 11.23 -3.93
N SER A 33 4.05 11.05 -2.89
CA SER A 33 4.43 11.28 -1.49
C SER A 33 4.74 9.93 -0.84
N LEU A 34 5.93 9.79 -0.26
CA LEU A 34 6.37 8.60 0.47
C LEU A 34 6.51 8.95 1.95
N LYS A 35 5.72 8.30 2.82
CA LYS A 35 5.65 8.62 4.25
C LYS A 35 5.75 7.39 5.12
N ARG A 36 6.51 7.50 6.21
CA ARG A 36 6.37 6.56 7.32
C ARG A 36 5.07 6.83 8.07
N ALA A 37 4.46 5.75 8.59
CA ALA A 37 3.18 5.81 9.28
C ALA A 37 3.13 6.89 10.38
N GLU A 38 4.17 6.98 11.20
CA GLU A 38 4.28 7.96 12.28
C GLU A 38 4.35 9.43 11.84
N ASN A 39 4.64 9.69 10.56
CA ASN A 39 4.79 11.03 10.00
C ASN A 39 3.63 11.43 9.08
N LEU A 40 2.60 10.58 8.97
CA LEU A 40 1.46 10.84 8.12
C LEU A 40 0.49 11.83 8.80
N LYS A 41 0.03 12.79 8.02
CA LYS A 41 -1.12 13.62 8.38
C LYS A 41 -2.36 13.06 7.68
N LEU A 42 -3.47 12.92 8.39
CA LEU A 42 -4.72 12.35 7.83
C LEU A 42 -5.19 13.07 6.56
N GLN A 43 -4.97 14.37 6.48
CA GLN A 43 -5.31 15.16 5.30
C GLN A 43 -4.60 14.64 4.03
N GLU A 44 -3.40 14.06 4.15
CA GLU A 44 -2.67 13.52 3.00
C GLU A 44 -3.37 12.30 2.37
N LEU A 45 -4.15 11.53 3.16
CA LEU A 45 -5.02 10.46 2.64
C LEU A 45 -6.13 11.05 1.77
N GLN A 46 -6.74 12.15 2.22
CA GLN A 46 -7.81 12.82 1.49
C GLN A 46 -7.29 13.50 0.21
N ASP A 47 -6.09 14.05 0.22
CA ASP A 47 -5.51 14.80 -0.90
C ASP A 47 -4.96 13.89 -2.02
N ALA A 48 -4.73 12.62 -1.73
CA ALA A 48 -4.24 11.65 -2.69
C ALA A 48 -5.36 11.12 -3.59
N ASP A 49 -5.05 10.81 -4.84
CA ASP A 49 -5.93 10.12 -5.78
C ASP A 49 -5.84 8.60 -5.62
N GLY A 50 -4.68 8.12 -5.19
CA GLY A 50 -4.43 6.72 -4.85
C GLY A 50 -3.57 6.60 -3.59
N VAL A 51 -3.84 5.57 -2.79
CA VAL A 51 -3.15 5.29 -1.52
C VAL A 51 -2.64 3.86 -1.53
N ILE A 52 -1.32 3.70 -1.35
CA ILE A 52 -0.68 2.39 -1.27
C ILE A 52 -0.14 2.23 0.15
N MET A 53 -0.58 1.19 0.87
CA MET A 53 -0.21 0.95 2.25
C MET A 53 0.70 -0.25 2.39
N GLY A 54 1.82 -0.07 3.12
CA GLY A 54 2.79 -1.12 3.40
C GLY A 54 2.99 -1.38 4.88
N SER A 55 2.99 -2.65 5.26
CA SER A 55 3.18 -3.09 6.64
C SER A 55 4.12 -4.29 6.73
N PRO A 56 4.92 -4.39 7.81
CA PRO A 56 5.42 -5.69 8.22
C PRO A 56 4.25 -6.60 8.58
N THR A 57 4.43 -7.91 8.42
CA THR A 57 3.49 -8.91 8.92
C THR A 57 3.75 -9.18 10.40
N TYR A 58 2.82 -8.83 11.26
CA TYR A 58 2.86 -9.13 12.69
C TYR A 58 1.64 -9.95 13.09
N PHE A 59 1.87 -11.22 13.46
CA PHE A 59 0.80 -12.15 13.84
C PHE A 59 -0.33 -12.23 12.80
N GLY A 60 0.03 -12.21 11.51
CA GLY A 60 -0.94 -12.28 10.41
C GLY A 60 -1.73 -10.98 10.17
N GLN A 61 -1.33 -9.87 10.77
CA GLN A 61 -2.00 -8.57 10.71
C GLN A 61 -1.02 -7.45 10.36
N MET A 62 -1.58 -6.29 9.98
CA MET A 62 -0.79 -5.07 9.84
C MET A 62 -0.23 -4.61 11.18
N SER A 63 0.84 -3.83 11.15
CA SER A 63 1.44 -3.25 12.36
C SER A 63 0.47 -2.31 13.08
N ALA A 64 0.66 -2.18 14.40
CA ALA A 64 -0.13 -1.26 15.22
C ALA A 64 -0.06 0.19 14.71
N LYS A 65 1.09 0.64 14.20
CA LYS A 65 1.23 2.00 13.64
C LYS A 65 0.38 2.22 12.40
N LEU A 66 0.32 1.25 11.50
CA LEU A 66 -0.54 1.36 10.32
C LEU A 66 -2.02 1.25 10.72
N LYS A 67 -2.35 0.35 11.66
CA LYS A 67 -3.72 0.22 12.18
C LYS A 67 -4.19 1.50 12.87
N HIS A 68 -3.33 2.19 13.59
CA HIS A 68 -3.65 3.48 14.20
C HIS A 68 -4.08 4.54 13.17
N ILE A 69 -3.39 4.61 12.03
CA ILE A 69 -3.81 5.49 10.92
C ILE A 69 -5.21 5.12 10.42
N ILE A 70 -5.48 3.81 10.27
CA ILE A 70 -6.79 3.33 9.82
C ILE A 70 -7.88 3.69 10.84
N ASP A 71 -7.62 3.54 12.13
CA ASP A 71 -8.57 3.89 13.17
C ASP A 71 -8.86 5.41 13.20
N ASP A 72 -7.81 6.21 13.10
CA ASP A 72 -7.96 7.67 13.05
C ASP A 72 -8.66 8.16 11.77
N SER A 73 -8.58 7.38 10.69
CA SER A 73 -9.20 7.73 9.40
C SER A 73 -10.73 7.71 9.42
N ILE A 74 -11.36 7.31 10.53
CA ILE A 74 -12.80 7.52 10.76
C ILE A 74 -13.19 8.99 10.58
N GLN A 75 -12.27 9.92 10.86
CA GLN A 75 -12.46 11.36 10.64
C GLN A 75 -12.65 11.72 9.17
N LEU A 76 -12.23 10.82 8.26
CA LEU A 76 -12.36 10.95 6.80
C LEU A 76 -13.49 10.07 6.25
N HIS A 77 -14.46 9.67 7.08
CA HIS A 77 -15.56 8.81 6.66
C HIS A 77 -16.20 9.34 5.36
N THR A 78 -16.38 8.46 4.37
CA THR A 78 -16.85 8.73 2.99
C THR A 78 -15.90 9.52 2.07
N ARG A 79 -14.88 10.22 2.60
CA ARG A 79 -14.01 11.10 1.80
C ARG A 79 -12.95 10.35 0.99
N LEU A 80 -12.76 9.04 1.24
CA LEU A 80 -11.85 8.19 0.48
C LEU A 80 -12.56 7.36 -0.59
N THR A 81 -13.88 7.50 -0.72
CA THR A 81 -14.68 6.78 -1.71
C THR A 81 -14.17 7.03 -3.13
N GLY A 82 -14.02 5.95 -3.90
CA GLY A 82 -13.58 5.99 -5.30
C GLY A 82 -12.07 6.18 -5.51
N LYS A 83 -11.29 6.43 -4.45
CA LYS A 83 -9.82 6.46 -4.57
C LYS A 83 -9.28 5.06 -4.81
N VAL A 84 -8.15 4.96 -5.51
CA VAL A 84 -7.51 3.68 -5.76
C VAL A 84 -6.65 3.27 -4.56
N GLY A 85 -6.82 2.03 -4.10
CA GLY A 85 -6.06 1.43 -3.00
C GLY A 85 -5.21 0.25 -3.44
N ALA A 86 -4.09 0.02 -2.76
CA ALA A 86 -3.29 -1.19 -2.89
C ALA A 86 -2.47 -1.45 -1.62
N ALA A 87 -2.05 -2.70 -1.43
CA ALA A 87 -1.30 -3.13 -0.25
C ALA A 87 0.00 -3.86 -0.62
N PHE A 88 1.01 -3.76 0.26
CA PHE A 88 2.19 -4.61 0.23
C PHE A 88 2.64 -4.95 1.65
N THR A 89 3.33 -6.08 1.80
CA THR A 89 3.79 -6.55 3.11
C THR A 89 5.14 -7.28 3.02
N ASN A 90 5.83 -7.33 4.15
CA ASN A 90 7.02 -8.15 4.34
C ASN A 90 6.83 -9.07 5.54
N SER A 91 7.08 -10.35 5.36
CA SER A 91 7.01 -11.37 6.42
C SER A 91 8.38 -11.97 6.69
N ALA A 92 8.59 -12.54 7.89
CA ALA A 92 9.84 -13.20 8.26
C ALA A 92 9.97 -14.59 7.62
N GLY A 93 8.86 -15.28 7.35
CA GLY A 93 8.86 -16.67 6.89
C GLY A 93 7.74 -16.99 5.91
N THR A 94 7.80 -18.19 5.34
CA THR A 94 6.73 -18.75 4.51
C THR A 94 5.54 -19.13 5.39
N ALA A 95 4.32 -19.03 4.87
CA ALA A 95 3.07 -19.33 5.57
C ALA A 95 2.93 -18.64 6.94
N SER A 96 3.49 -17.43 7.06
CA SER A 96 3.55 -16.67 8.31
C SER A 96 2.55 -15.51 8.38
N GLY A 97 1.52 -15.51 7.53
CA GLY A 97 0.42 -14.55 7.57
C GLY A 97 0.60 -13.34 6.65
N ALA A 98 1.40 -13.46 5.58
CA ALA A 98 1.54 -12.37 4.60
C ALA A 98 0.21 -12.03 3.92
N GLU A 99 -0.53 -13.06 3.46
CA GLU A 99 -1.82 -12.88 2.79
C GLU A 99 -2.88 -12.27 3.71
N THR A 100 -2.95 -12.73 4.95
CA THR A 100 -3.91 -12.17 5.93
C THR A 100 -3.57 -10.73 6.29
N THR A 101 -2.28 -10.37 6.33
CA THR A 101 -1.84 -8.98 6.50
C THR A 101 -2.28 -8.11 5.32
N LEU A 102 -2.08 -8.56 4.07
CA LEU A 102 -2.56 -7.85 2.88
C LEU A 102 -4.07 -7.67 2.93
N LEU A 103 -4.81 -8.75 3.23
CA LEU A 103 -6.27 -8.73 3.31
C LEU A 103 -6.77 -7.80 4.42
N SER A 104 -6.10 -7.72 5.57
CA SER A 104 -6.49 -6.78 6.63
C SER A 104 -6.40 -5.32 6.19
N ILE A 105 -5.40 -4.96 5.38
CA ILE A 105 -5.26 -3.63 4.79
C ILE A 105 -6.35 -3.40 3.72
N VAL A 106 -6.54 -4.37 2.82
CA VAL A 106 -7.54 -4.29 1.74
C VAL A 106 -8.96 -4.15 2.30
N GLN A 107 -9.30 -4.90 3.36
CA GLN A 107 -10.59 -4.79 4.04
C GLN A 107 -10.86 -3.36 4.51
N ALA A 108 -9.88 -2.72 5.15
CA ALA A 108 -10.01 -1.33 5.59
C ALA A 108 -10.23 -0.36 4.41
N MET A 109 -9.52 -0.57 3.30
CA MET A 109 -9.72 0.21 2.08
C MET A 109 -11.12 0.05 1.51
N LEU A 110 -11.64 -1.18 1.46
CA LEU A 110 -12.99 -1.47 0.96
C LEU A 110 -14.08 -0.84 1.85
N ILE A 111 -13.91 -0.81 3.18
CA ILE A 111 -14.81 -0.11 4.10
C ILE A 111 -14.84 1.39 3.81
N HIS A 112 -13.72 1.98 3.41
CA HIS A 112 -13.65 3.37 2.96
C HIS A 112 -14.27 3.62 1.56
N GLY A 113 -14.75 2.57 0.88
CA GLY A 113 -15.28 2.69 -0.49
C GLY A 113 -14.20 2.87 -1.55
N MET A 114 -12.96 2.49 -1.25
CA MET A 114 -11.85 2.56 -2.21
C MET A 114 -11.94 1.45 -3.25
N ILE A 115 -11.34 1.67 -4.41
CA ILE A 115 -11.22 0.70 -5.50
C ILE A 115 -9.88 -0.02 -5.37
N VAL A 116 -9.92 -1.34 -5.20
CA VAL A 116 -8.71 -2.18 -5.12
C VAL A 116 -8.67 -3.12 -6.30
N GLN A 117 -7.60 -3.05 -7.10
CA GLN A 117 -7.38 -3.92 -8.24
C GLN A 117 -6.47 -5.08 -7.85
N GLY A 118 -6.96 -6.31 -8.00
CA GLY A 118 -6.15 -7.51 -7.90
C GLY A 118 -5.16 -7.67 -9.04
N ASN A 119 -4.26 -8.65 -8.93
CA ASN A 119 -3.41 -9.10 -10.02
C ASN A 119 -3.75 -10.55 -10.36
N ALA A 120 -4.16 -10.83 -11.59
CA ALA A 120 -4.61 -12.16 -11.98
C ALA A 120 -3.45 -13.16 -12.17
N GLU A 121 -2.25 -12.69 -12.44
CA GLU A 121 -1.10 -13.56 -12.75
C GLU A 121 -0.40 -14.08 -11.50
N THR A 122 -0.12 -13.19 -10.53
CA THR A 122 0.59 -13.53 -9.29
C THR A 122 0.36 -12.47 -8.24
N GLN A 123 0.61 -12.80 -6.96
CA GLN A 123 0.48 -11.85 -5.85
C GLN A 123 -0.88 -11.12 -5.86
N HIS A 124 -1.93 -11.90 -5.90
CA HIS A 124 -3.30 -11.50 -6.22
C HIS A 124 -3.84 -10.37 -5.32
N TYR A 125 -3.51 -10.39 -4.02
CA TYR A 125 -4.02 -9.42 -3.04
C TYR A 125 -3.14 -8.19 -2.85
N GLY A 126 -1.95 -8.18 -3.45
CA GLY A 126 -0.91 -7.18 -3.24
C GLY A 126 0.47 -7.83 -3.18
N VAL A 127 1.53 -7.06 -3.01
CA VAL A 127 2.89 -7.60 -3.05
C VAL A 127 3.34 -8.08 -1.67
N ALA A 128 3.77 -9.33 -1.59
CA ALA A 128 4.38 -9.92 -0.40
C ALA A 128 5.83 -10.31 -0.67
N ALA A 129 6.76 -9.91 0.21
CA ALA A 129 8.14 -10.39 0.22
C ALA A 129 8.46 -11.09 1.54
N GLN A 130 9.42 -12.00 1.51
CA GLN A 130 9.90 -12.73 2.68
C GLN A 130 11.33 -12.35 3.00
N GLY A 131 11.58 -11.90 4.25
CA GLY A 131 12.90 -11.48 4.71
C GLY A 131 13.43 -10.29 3.90
N GLU A 132 14.73 -10.29 3.56
CA GLU A 132 15.33 -9.26 2.72
C GLU A 132 14.68 -9.28 1.31
N PRO A 133 14.06 -8.20 0.85
CA PRO A 133 13.44 -8.13 -0.48
C PRO A 133 14.46 -8.37 -1.59
N LYS A 134 14.17 -9.35 -2.45
CA LYS A 134 15.01 -9.72 -3.59
C LYS A 134 14.69 -8.83 -4.81
N PRO A 135 15.55 -8.80 -5.84
CA PRO A 135 15.29 -8.00 -7.05
C PRO A 135 13.91 -8.26 -7.68
N ARG A 136 13.44 -9.51 -7.68
CA ARG A 136 12.11 -9.88 -8.17
C ARG A 136 10.97 -9.24 -7.34
N ASP A 137 11.15 -9.15 -6.02
CA ASP A 137 10.16 -8.59 -5.11
C ASP A 137 10.08 -7.07 -5.27
N LEU A 138 11.24 -6.42 -5.46
CA LEU A 138 11.31 -4.98 -5.74
C LEU A 138 10.72 -4.65 -7.10
N LYS A 139 10.93 -5.50 -8.13
CA LYS A 139 10.27 -5.36 -9.43
C LYS A 139 8.75 -5.45 -9.30
N ALA A 140 8.23 -6.43 -8.57
CA ALA A 140 6.80 -6.56 -8.29
C ALA A 140 6.24 -5.32 -7.56
N CYS A 141 7.02 -4.72 -6.65
CA CYS A 141 6.65 -3.46 -5.99
C CYS A 141 6.59 -2.28 -6.99
N GLU A 142 7.55 -2.18 -7.92
CA GLU A 142 7.51 -1.16 -8.98
C GLU A 142 6.27 -1.35 -9.87
N GLU A 143 5.95 -2.57 -10.25
CA GLU A 143 4.76 -2.91 -11.02
C GLU A 143 3.46 -2.57 -10.27
N LEU A 144 3.41 -2.81 -8.96
CA LEU A 144 2.28 -2.40 -8.12
C LEU A 144 2.06 -0.89 -8.14
N GLY A 145 3.13 -0.12 -7.95
CA GLY A 145 3.07 1.35 -7.99
C GLY A 145 2.60 1.88 -9.34
N ALA A 146 3.13 1.32 -10.43
CA ALA A 146 2.73 1.69 -11.79
C ALA A 146 1.26 1.32 -12.07
N ARG A 147 0.80 0.12 -11.64
CA ARG A 147 -0.59 -0.33 -11.81
C ARG A 147 -1.59 0.60 -11.12
N VAL A 148 -1.31 1.02 -9.88
CA VAL A 148 -2.15 1.99 -9.16
C VAL A 148 -2.21 3.33 -9.90
N ALA A 149 -1.08 3.86 -10.35
CA ALA A 149 -1.03 5.12 -11.09
C ALA A 149 -1.81 5.02 -12.41
N ASN A 150 -1.66 3.92 -13.15
CA ASN A 150 -2.39 3.69 -14.40
C ASN A 150 -3.90 3.60 -14.17
N LEU A 151 -4.35 2.89 -13.13
CA LEU A 151 -5.77 2.79 -12.79
C LEU A 151 -6.35 4.17 -12.41
N VAL A 152 -5.65 4.96 -11.59
CA VAL A 152 -6.07 6.33 -11.29
C VAL A 152 -6.24 7.14 -12.57
N ASN A 153 -5.32 7.00 -13.52
CA ASN A 153 -5.34 7.72 -14.79
C ASN A 153 -6.55 7.31 -15.67
N GLN A 154 -6.92 6.03 -15.65
CA GLN A 154 -8.09 5.51 -16.36
C GLN A 154 -9.41 6.03 -15.77
N LEU A 155 -9.50 6.14 -14.45
CA LEU A 155 -10.70 6.61 -13.76
C LEU A 155 -10.91 8.13 -13.84
N ARG A 156 -9.91 8.89 -14.25
CA ARG A 156 -9.98 10.34 -14.44
C ARG A 156 -10.48 10.78 -15.82
N LYS A 157 -10.60 9.83 -16.75
CA LYS A 157 -11.15 10.07 -18.09
C LYS A 157 -12.66 10.02 -18.07
#